data_2ecb23852a5ae242bdb5b8aa045f7884
#
_entry.id   2ecb23852a5ae242bdb5b8aa045f7884
#
_cell.length_a   1.000
_cell.length_b   1.000
_cell.length_c   1.000
_cell.angle_alpha   90.00
_cell.angle_beta   90.00
_cell.angle_gamma   90.00
#
_symmetry.space_group_name_H-M   'P 1'
#
loop_
_entity.id
_entity.type
_entity.pdbx_description
1 polymer ?
#
loop_
_entity_poly.entity_id
_entity_poly.type
_entity_poly.pdbx_seq_one_letter_code
_entity_poly.pdbx_strand_id
1 'polypeptide(L)'
;MAVDPQSRNSILEGIQKLNREGATVVYTSHYMEEVEQICTRIMIMDKGKAVAVGTKEELKAMIGAGEKVTAEIYRLDQENLAEIRRLAGVRGVSYEEGLLTVRFKSGGHNLITLLDYLKQREIPFGRIYSEPPTLNDVFLEITGKQLRD
;
A
#
# COMPACT_ATOMS: atom_id res chain seq x y z
N MET A 1 20.84 13.47 -6.90
CA MET A 1 20.06 14.49 -7.63
C MET A 1 18.73 13.85 -8.00
N ALA A 2 17.62 14.35 -7.48
CA ALA A 2 16.32 13.81 -7.81
C ALA A 2 15.91 14.25 -9.23
N VAL A 3 15.45 13.32 -10.06
CA VAL A 3 14.85 13.63 -11.36
C VAL A 3 13.48 14.24 -11.09
N ASP A 4 13.15 15.35 -11.76
CA ASP A 4 11.84 15.96 -11.59
C ASP A 4 10.71 15.03 -12.09
N PRO A 5 9.49 15.14 -11.55
CA PRO A 5 8.40 14.23 -11.88
C PRO A 5 8.05 14.18 -13.37
N GLN A 6 8.18 15.30 -14.09
CA GLN A 6 7.84 15.35 -15.51
C GLN A 6 8.89 14.61 -16.34
N SER A 7 10.17 14.78 -16.05
CA SER A 7 11.26 14.04 -16.70
C SER A 7 11.17 12.54 -16.39
N ARG A 8 10.80 12.19 -15.17
CA ARG A 8 10.59 10.80 -14.77
C ARG A 8 9.48 10.15 -15.59
N ASN A 9 8.34 10.78 -15.70
CA ASN A 9 7.22 10.26 -16.50
C ASN A 9 7.61 10.08 -17.98
N SER A 10 8.32 11.01 -18.57
CA SER A 10 8.80 10.92 -19.95
C SER A 10 9.73 9.72 -20.16
N ILE A 11 10.60 9.42 -19.19
CA ILE A 11 11.47 8.24 -19.22
C ILE A 11 10.64 6.95 -19.18
N LEU A 12 9.67 6.86 -18.27
CA LEU A 12 8.80 5.69 -18.15
C LEU A 12 7.96 5.45 -19.41
N GLU A 13 7.42 6.49 -20.01
CA GLU A 13 6.72 6.43 -21.30
C GLU A 13 7.63 5.93 -22.44
N GLY A 14 8.87 6.40 -22.49
CA GLY A 14 9.88 5.94 -23.44
C GLY A 14 10.17 4.45 -23.29
N ILE A 15 10.32 3.97 -22.05
CA ILE A 15 10.52 2.55 -21.74
C ILE A 15 9.32 1.71 -22.20
N GLN A 16 8.11 2.16 -21.90
CA GLN A 16 6.89 1.48 -22.33
C GLN A 16 6.76 1.44 -23.86
N LYS A 17 7.19 2.52 -24.56
CA LYS A 17 7.20 2.56 -26.02
C LYS A 17 8.14 1.49 -26.60
N LEU A 18 9.38 1.41 -26.09
CA LEU A 18 10.34 0.38 -26.52
C LEU A 18 9.79 -1.03 -26.31
N ASN A 19 9.13 -1.27 -25.19
CA ASN A 19 8.50 -2.58 -24.94
C ASN A 19 7.39 -2.89 -25.94
N ARG A 20 6.52 -1.91 -26.25
CA ARG A 20 5.48 -2.08 -27.29
C ARG A 20 6.06 -2.33 -28.69
N GLU A 21 7.25 -1.84 -28.97
CA GLU A 21 7.99 -2.08 -30.22
C GLU A 21 8.71 -3.45 -30.24
N GLY A 22 8.54 -4.25 -29.20
CA GLY A 22 9.04 -5.64 -29.13
C GLY A 22 10.30 -5.82 -28.27
N ALA A 23 10.82 -4.78 -27.64
CA ALA A 23 11.97 -4.93 -26.75
C ALA A 23 11.58 -5.58 -25.42
N THR A 24 12.38 -6.53 -24.97
CA THR A 24 12.33 -7.02 -23.59
C THR A 24 13.11 -6.05 -22.70
N VAL A 25 12.47 -5.51 -21.69
CA VAL A 25 13.06 -4.51 -20.80
C VAL A 25 13.22 -5.07 -19.39
N VAL A 26 14.42 -4.96 -18.84
CA VAL A 26 14.68 -5.20 -17.42
C VAL A 26 14.82 -3.85 -16.73
N TYR A 27 13.92 -3.59 -15.79
CA TYR A 27 13.88 -2.33 -15.04
C TYR A 27 14.18 -2.58 -13.57
N THR A 28 15.22 -1.96 -13.06
CA THR A 28 15.62 -2.08 -11.65
C THR A 28 15.36 -0.76 -10.93
N SER A 29 14.54 -0.81 -9.89
CA SER A 29 14.18 0.37 -9.10
C SER A 29 13.85 -0.03 -7.66
N HIS A 30 13.96 0.92 -6.74
CA HIS A 30 13.39 0.83 -5.41
C HIS A 30 12.11 1.70 -5.28
N TYR A 31 11.70 2.36 -6.34
CA TYR A 31 10.46 3.12 -6.40
C TYR A 31 9.32 2.19 -6.82
N MET A 32 8.56 1.69 -5.85
CA MET A 32 7.50 0.70 -6.09
C MET A 32 6.39 1.20 -6.99
N GLU A 33 6.09 2.49 -6.96
CA GLU A 33 5.08 3.13 -7.83
C GLU A 33 5.46 3.02 -9.31
N GLU A 34 6.74 3.26 -9.65
CA GLU A 34 7.23 3.10 -11.02
C GLU A 34 7.15 1.64 -11.49
N VAL A 35 7.60 0.74 -10.63
CA VAL A 35 7.54 -0.71 -10.90
C VAL A 35 6.09 -1.16 -11.11
N GLU A 36 5.17 -0.69 -10.27
CA GLU A 36 3.74 -1.02 -10.39
C GLU A 36 3.11 -0.47 -11.67
N GLN A 37 3.60 0.67 -12.15
CA GLN A 37 3.11 1.33 -13.35
C GLN A 37 3.55 0.65 -14.64
N ILE A 38 4.82 0.23 -14.75
CA ILE A 38 5.39 -0.20 -16.02
C ILE A 38 5.71 -1.69 -16.12
N CYS A 39 5.93 -2.38 -15.00
CA CYS A 39 6.36 -3.77 -15.02
C CYS A 39 5.19 -4.74 -15.16
N THR A 40 5.34 -5.73 -16.05
CA THR A 40 4.38 -6.82 -16.23
C THR A 40 4.66 -7.99 -15.30
N ARG A 41 5.92 -8.22 -14.99
CA ARG A 41 6.39 -9.24 -14.05
C ARG A 41 7.47 -8.65 -13.16
N ILE A 42 7.43 -8.98 -11.87
CA ILE A 42 8.22 -8.34 -10.84
C ILE A 42 8.96 -9.42 -10.06
N MET A 43 10.24 -9.17 -9.80
CA MET A 43 11.05 -9.94 -8.87
C MET A 43 11.45 -9.04 -7.69
N ILE A 44 11.06 -9.42 -6.50
CA ILE A 44 11.50 -8.76 -5.27
C ILE A 44 12.78 -9.45 -4.79
N MET A 45 13.82 -8.66 -4.57
CA MET A 45 15.11 -9.15 -4.09
C MET A 45 15.44 -8.56 -2.71
N ASP A 46 15.94 -9.39 -1.84
CA ASP A 46 16.51 -8.98 -0.55
C ASP A 46 17.80 -9.76 -0.28
N LYS A 47 18.83 -9.05 0.18
CA LYS A 47 20.16 -9.63 0.48
C LYS A 47 20.72 -10.52 -0.64
N GLY A 48 20.54 -10.10 -1.90
CA GLY A 48 21.04 -10.82 -3.07
C GLY A 48 20.23 -12.06 -3.46
N LYS A 49 19.08 -12.29 -2.87
CA LYS A 49 18.20 -13.43 -3.17
C LYS A 49 16.85 -12.95 -3.68
N ALA A 50 16.30 -13.66 -4.67
CA ALA A 50 14.92 -13.47 -5.07
C ALA A 50 14.01 -14.03 -3.97
N VAL A 51 13.20 -13.16 -3.34
CA VAL A 51 12.29 -13.53 -2.26
C VAL A 51 10.84 -13.70 -2.71
N ALA A 52 10.45 -13.07 -3.82
CA ALA A 52 9.17 -13.26 -4.47
C ALA A 52 9.25 -12.92 -5.96
N VAL A 53 8.48 -13.61 -6.77
CA VAL A 53 8.38 -13.38 -8.23
C VAL A 53 6.92 -13.56 -8.65
N GLY A 54 6.40 -12.64 -9.46
CA GLY A 54 5.05 -12.73 -9.99
C GLY A 54 4.59 -11.45 -10.67
N THR A 55 3.32 -11.41 -11.06
CA THR A 55 2.63 -10.17 -11.43
C THR A 55 2.34 -9.36 -10.17
N LYS A 56 1.99 -8.09 -10.32
CA LYS A 56 1.62 -7.25 -9.16
C LYS A 56 0.41 -7.81 -8.41
N GLU A 57 -0.54 -8.39 -9.12
CA GLU A 57 -1.73 -9.03 -8.56
C GLU A 57 -1.37 -10.29 -7.76
N GLU A 58 -0.53 -11.14 -8.31
CA GLU A 58 -0.03 -12.35 -7.63
C GLU A 58 0.74 -11.99 -6.35
N LEU A 59 1.63 -10.99 -6.43
CA LEU A 59 2.42 -10.55 -5.28
C LEU A 59 1.54 -9.94 -4.17
N LYS A 60 0.55 -9.12 -4.53
CA LYS A 60 -0.42 -8.55 -3.57
C LYS A 60 -1.27 -9.64 -2.91
N ALA A 61 -1.65 -10.67 -3.66
CA ALA A 61 -2.39 -11.81 -3.12
C ALA A 61 -1.58 -12.63 -2.10
N MET A 62 -0.25 -12.71 -2.26
CA MET A 62 0.63 -13.50 -1.35
C MET A 62 0.61 -13.01 0.08
N ILE A 63 0.45 -11.71 0.33
CA ILE A 63 0.52 -11.14 1.68
C ILE A 63 -0.81 -11.14 2.43
N GLY A 64 -1.93 -11.50 1.78
CA GLY A 64 -3.25 -11.51 2.39
C GLY A 64 -3.68 -10.14 2.95
N ALA A 65 -3.02 -9.07 2.52
CA ALA A 65 -3.38 -7.71 2.91
C ALA A 65 -4.64 -7.27 2.15
N GLY A 66 -5.54 -6.66 2.87
CA GLY A 66 -6.70 -5.97 2.34
C GLY A 66 -6.46 -4.48 2.23
N GLU A 67 -7.53 -3.76 2.21
CA GLU A 67 -7.54 -2.30 2.13
C GLU A 67 -6.87 -1.64 3.33
N LYS A 68 -6.29 -0.49 3.07
CA LYS A 68 -5.90 0.49 4.07
C LYS A 68 -6.96 1.59 4.10
N VAL A 69 -7.60 1.79 5.23
CA VAL A 69 -8.60 2.86 5.41
C VAL A 69 -7.98 3.99 6.23
N THR A 70 -8.05 5.19 5.69
CA THR A 70 -7.57 6.41 6.37
C THR A 70 -8.75 7.32 6.67
N ALA A 71 -8.84 7.79 7.91
CA ALA A 71 -9.88 8.71 8.37
C ALA A 71 -9.25 9.91 9.08
N GLU A 72 -9.73 11.12 8.77
CA GLU A 72 -9.40 12.33 9.50
C GLU A 72 -10.24 12.40 10.77
N ILE A 73 -9.61 12.28 11.94
CA ILE A 73 -10.27 12.31 13.24
C ILE A 73 -9.53 13.28 14.15
N TYR A 74 -10.20 14.33 14.55
CA TYR A 74 -9.59 15.40 15.36
C TYR A 74 -9.05 14.89 16.69
N ARG A 75 -9.78 14.02 17.35
CA ARG A 75 -9.40 13.46 18.65
C ARG A 75 -9.82 12.00 18.78
N LEU A 76 -8.86 11.17 19.11
CA LEU A 76 -9.06 9.74 19.35
C LEU A 76 -8.24 9.36 20.59
N ASP A 77 -8.89 8.73 21.57
CA ASP A 77 -8.22 8.31 22.79
C ASP A 77 -7.61 6.89 22.66
N GLN A 78 -6.85 6.50 23.67
CA GLN A 78 -6.18 5.20 23.67
C GLN A 78 -7.15 4.01 23.79
N GLU A 79 -8.30 4.22 24.44
CA GLU A 79 -9.34 3.20 24.55
C GLU A 79 -9.96 2.90 23.17
N ASN A 80 -10.33 3.95 22.46
CA ASN A 80 -10.83 3.82 21.07
C ASN A 80 -9.82 3.16 20.15
N LEU A 81 -8.54 3.50 20.25
CA LEU A 81 -7.49 2.85 19.48
C LEU A 81 -7.37 1.35 19.80
N ALA A 82 -7.46 1.00 21.08
CA ALA A 82 -7.42 -0.40 21.51
C ALA A 82 -8.63 -1.19 20.98
N GLU A 83 -9.82 -0.59 20.99
CA GLU A 83 -11.03 -1.20 20.44
C GLU A 83 -10.94 -1.37 18.92
N ILE A 84 -10.48 -0.35 18.19
CA ILE A 84 -10.30 -0.44 16.73
C ILE A 84 -9.33 -1.57 16.36
N ARG A 85 -8.25 -1.75 17.14
CA ARG A 85 -7.32 -2.88 16.94
C ARG A 85 -7.97 -4.26 17.06
N ARG A 86 -9.09 -4.35 17.78
CA ARG A 86 -9.84 -5.61 18.00
C ARG A 86 -10.97 -5.83 16.99
N LEU A 87 -11.25 -4.84 16.13
CA LEU A 87 -12.27 -5.01 15.10
C LEU A 87 -11.93 -6.15 14.14
N ALA A 88 -12.97 -6.80 13.63
CA ALA A 88 -12.82 -7.93 12.71
C ALA A 88 -11.97 -7.53 11.49
N GLY A 89 -10.98 -8.33 11.18
CA GLY A 89 -10.13 -8.13 10.02
C GLY A 89 -9.01 -7.09 10.16
N VAL A 90 -8.91 -6.39 11.29
CA VAL A 90 -7.84 -5.40 11.50
C VAL A 90 -6.50 -6.09 11.72
N ARG A 91 -5.48 -5.65 10.97
CA ARG A 91 -4.08 -6.09 11.08
C ARG A 91 -3.20 -5.09 11.81
N GLY A 92 -3.48 -3.80 11.67
CA GLY A 92 -2.71 -2.76 12.28
C GLY A 92 -3.46 -1.43 12.30
N VAL A 93 -3.13 -0.60 13.29
CA VAL A 93 -3.71 0.71 13.49
C VAL A 93 -2.61 1.70 13.85
N SER A 94 -2.61 2.84 13.22
CA SER A 94 -1.82 4.01 13.62
C SER A 94 -2.69 5.24 13.69
N TYR A 95 -2.34 6.15 14.61
CA TYR A 95 -3.02 7.45 14.75
C TYR A 95 -1.97 8.51 15.02
N GLU A 96 -1.78 9.40 14.06
CA GLU A 96 -0.78 10.47 14.11
C GLU A 96 -1.37 11.74 13.48
N GLU A 97 -1.17 12.85 14.13
CA GLU A 97 -1.56 14.19 13.64
C GLU A 97 -3.01 14.29 13.13
N GLY A 98 -3.93 13.62 13.80
CA GLY A 98 -5.35 13.62 13.42
C GLY A 98 -5.72 12.68 12.28
N LEU A 99 -4.79 11.82 11.84
CA LEU A 99 -5.02 10.79 10.84
C LEU A 99 -5.04 9.40 11.48
N LEU A 100 -6.17 8.74 11.42
CA LEU A 100 -6.32 7.33 11.76
C LEU A 100 -6.09 6.51 10.50
N THR A 101 -5.14 5.57 10.56
CA THR A 101 -4.90 4.60 9.49
C THR A 101 -5.13 3.19 10.02
N VAL A 102 -6.04 2.48 9.38
CA VAL A 102 -6.38 1.09 9.72
C VAL A 102 -6.05 0.18 8.55
N ARG A 103 -5.20 -0.81 8.79
CA ARG A 103 -4.85 -1.85 7.80
C ARG A 103 -5.68 -3.09 8.07
N PHE A 104 -6.32 -3.61 7.04
CA PHE A 104 -7.18 -4.77 7.12
C PHE A 104 -6.57 -6.01 6.44
N LYS A 105 -7.11 -7.18 6.74
CA LYS A 105 -6.91 -8.40 5.96
C LYS A 105 -7.72 -8.32 4.66
N SER A 106 -7.32 -9.09 3.65
CA SER A 106 -8.10 -9.23 2.43
C SER A 106 -9.46 -9.88 2.70
N GLY A 107 -10.47 -9.43 1.97
CA GLY A 107 -11.85 -9.90 2.12
C GLY A 107 -12.62 -9.19 3.25
N GLY A 108 -13.91 -9.09 3.10
CA GLY A 108 -14.79 -8.45 4.06
C GLY A 108 -15.15 -6.99 3.73
N HIS A 109 -16.00 -6.43 4.59
CA HIS A 109 -16.51 -5.06 4.45
C HIS A 109 -15.72 -4.10 5.34
N ASN A 110 -14.43 -4.00 5.09
CA ASN A 110 -13.47 -3.31 5.97
C ASN A 110 -13.83 -1.85 6.25
N LEU A 111 -14.16 -1.08 5.21
CA LEU A 111 -14.59 0.31 5.36
C LEU A 111 -15.87 0.42 6.18
N ILE A 112 -16.85 -0.44 5.94
CA ILE A 112 -18.13 -0.48 6.68
C ILE A 112 -17.86 -0.81 8.15
N THR A 113 -17.01 -1.78 8.42
CA THR A 113 -16.63 -2.15 9.80
C THR A 113 -16.10 -0.96 10.60
N LEU A 114 -15.23 -0.17 9.98
CA LEU A 114 -14.69 1.05 10.62
C LEU A 114 -15.75 2.13 10.77
N LEU A 115 -16.55 2.37 9.74
CA LEU A 115 -17.64 3.37 9.77
C LEU A 115 -18.67 3.05 10.84
N ASP A 116 -19.09 1.80 10.96
CA ASP A 116 -20.04 1.36 11.99
C ASP A 116 -19.48 1.59 13.40
N TYR A 117 -18.20 1.30 13.62
CA TYR A 117 -17.54 1.58 14.88
C TYR A 117 -17.56 3.08 15.22
N LEU A 118 -17.11 3.91 14.27
CA LEU A 118 -17.06 5.37 14.46
C LEU A 118 -18.45 5.94 14.74
N LYS A 119 -19.48 5.44 14.05
CA LYS A 119 -20.86 5.84 14.26
C LYS A 119 -21.40 5.40 15.62
N GLN A 120 -21.17 4.15 16.03
CA GLN A 120 -21.62 3.63 17.33
C GLN A 120 -20.98 4.37 18.53
N ARG A 121 -19.73 4.83 18.36
CA ARG A 121 -19.01 5.58 19.36
C ARG A 121 -19.20 7.10 19.27
N GLU A 122 -20.02 7.53 18.31
CA GLU A 122 -20.27 8.96 18.04
C GLU A 122 -18.98 9.77 17.84
N ILE A 123 -17.98 9.15 17.19
CA ILE A 123 -16.69 9.78 16.88
C ILE A 123 -16.84 10.53 15.55
N PRO A 124 -16.75 11.87 15.58
CA PRO A 124 -16.81 12.65 14.34
C PRO A 124 -15.53 12.47 13.53
N PHE A 125 -15.68 12.40 12.21
CA PHE A 125 -14.57 12.28 11.26
C PHE A 125 -14.79 13.22 10.06
N GLY A 126 -13.68 13.64 9.47
CA GLY A 126 -13.67 14.41 8.22
C GLY A 126 -13.66 13.50 7.00
N ARG A 127 -12.62 13.62 6.16
CA ARG A 127 -12.47 12.69 5.03
C ARG A 127 -12.18 11.29 5.51
N ILE A 128 -12.79 10.33 4.82
CA ILE A 128 -12.44 8.92 4.95
C ILE A 128 -12.28 8.32 3.56
N TYR A 129 -11.24 7.54 3.36
CA TYR A 129 -10.97 6.89 2.08
C TYR A 129 -10.30 5.54 2.28
N SER A 130 -10.47 4.68 1.29
CA SER A 130 -9.91 3.34 1.25
C SER A 130 -8.97 3.22 0.06
N GLU A 131 -7.83 2.58 0.28
CA GLU A 131 -6.83 2.31 -0.72
C GLU A 131 -6.54 0.81 -0.78
N PRO A 132 -6.44 0.22 -1.98
CA PRO A 132 -6.02 -1.17 -2.11
C PRO A 132 -4.56 -1.34 -1.67
N PRO A 133 -4.11 -2.58 -1.37
CA PRO A 133 -2.71 -2.84 -1.06
C PRO A 133 -1.82 -2.48 -2.24
N THR A 134 -0.63 -1.96 -1.93
CA THR A 134 0.39 -1.55 -2.90
C THR A 134 1.54 -2.54 -2.95
N LEU A 135 2.40 -2.44 -3.98
CA LEU A 135 3.65 -3.20 -4.00
C LEU A 135 4.59 -2.84 -2.85
N ASN A 136 4.52 -1.61 -2.35
CA ASN A 136 5.26 -1.22 -1.16
C ASN A 136 4.83 -2.02 0.06
N ASP A 137 3.53 -2.26 0.23
CA ASP A 137 2.99 -3.12 1.29
C ASP A 137 3.53 -4.56 1.16
N VAL A 138 3.59 -5.08 -0.07
CA VAL A 138 4.17 -6.41 -0.35
C VAL A 138 5.64 -6.46 0.05
N PHE A 139 6.42 -5.47 -0.37
CA PHE A 139 7.84 -5.40 -0.04
C PHE A 139 8.08 -5.36 1.47
N LEU A 140 7.35 -4.51 2.18
CA LEU A 140 7.43 -4.41 3.64
C LEU A 140 7.09 -5.73 4.35
N GLU A 141 6.03 -6.38 3.93
CA GLU A 141 5.57 -7.64 4.54
C GLU A 141 6.61 -8.76 4.34
N ILE A 142 7.14 -8.89 3.11
CA ILE A 142 8.06 -9.98 2.77
C ILE A 142 9.46 -9.74 3.34
N THR A 143 9.94 -8.51 3.33
CA THR A 143 11.33 -8.20 3.74
C THR A 143 11.43 -7.70 5.18
N GLY A 144 10.32 -7.21 5.76
CA GLY A 144 10.30 -6.56 7.08
C GLY A 144 11.05 -5.22 7.10
N LYS A 145 11.31 -4.61 5.93
CA LYS A 145 12.09 -3.38 5.79
C LYS A 145 11.28 -2.29 5.16
N GLN A 146 11.39 -1.07 5.69
CA GLN A 146 10.95 0.12 4.97
C GLN A 146 11.95 0.45 3.85
N LEU A 147 11.43 0.79 2.68
CA LEU A 147 12.24 1.41 1.65
C LEU A 147 12.72 2.76 2.18
N ARG A 148 14.03 2.98 2.14
CA ARG A 148 14.59 4.29 2.43
C ARG A 148 14.62 5.06 1.11
N ASP A 149 13.97 6.20 1.12
CA ASP A 149 14.05 7.19 0.04
C ASP A 149 15.49 7.69 -0.12
#